data_592ad8c108a81959cf071514e34ace91
#
_entry.id   592ad8c108a81959cf071514e34ace91
#
_cell.length_a   1.000
_cell.length_b   1.000
_cell.length_c   1.000
_cell.angle_alpha   90.00
_cell.angle_beta   90.00
_cell.angle_gamma   90.00
#
_symmetry.space_group_name_H-M   'P 1'
#
loop_
_entity.id
_entity.type
_entity.pdbx_description
1 polymer ?
#
loop_
_entity_poly.entity_id
_entity_poly.type
_entity_poly.pdbx_seq_one_letter_code
_entity_poly.pdbx_strand_id
1 'polypeptide(L)'
;GDMLIFLYTSELPVIEKISITFHTEEKKVVELLPHALEVYNARDERLRGLKEGDVEEFYGCVLCQSFAPTHCCIITPERLANCGAINWFDGRAAYKLDPEGPIFGIPKGELLDPARGEYSGANQEVAERSLGAYDRVYLHSAFEHPHTSCGCFQSICFYIPEVDAFGIVHRDFVGETVVGLPFSRMAGTTSGGKQVEGSCGMALELIRSPKF
;
A
#
# COMPACT_ATOMS: atom_id res chain seq x y z
N GLY A 1 15.81 -20.54 -2.26
CA GLY A 1 14.66 -21.37 -2.61
C GLY A 1 14.25 -22.27 -1.45
N ASP A 2 15.02 -23.28 -1.12
CA ASP A 2 14.65 -24.33 -0.14
C ASP A 2 14.25 -23.79 1.23
N MET A 3 14.93 -22.77 1.72
CA MET A 3 14.58 -22.12 3.00
C MET A 3 13.18 -21.47 2.94
N LEU A 4 12.84 -20.80 1.84
CA LEU A 4 11.52 -20.20 1.70
C LEU A 4 10.43 -21.26 1.57
N ILE A 5 10.70 -22.34 0.84
CA ILE A 5 9.81 -23.50 0.77
C ILE A 5 9.59 -24.07 2.15
N PHE A 6 10.65 -24.35 2.89
CA PHE A 6 10.58 -24.89 4.24
C PHE A 6 9.75 -24.00 5.20
N LEU A 7 9.93 -22.67 5.13
CA LEU A 7 9.27 -21.73 6.03
C LEU A 7 7.80 -21.47 5.67
N TYR A 8 7.44 -21.53 4.40
CA TYR A 8 6.15 -21.00 3.93
C TYR A 8 5.26 -22.01 3.19
N THR A 9 5.66 -23.27 3.02
CA THR A 9 4.83 -24.28 2.31
C THR A 9 3.48 -24.50 2.98
N SER A 10 3.41 -24.41 4.30
CA SER A 10 2.14 -24.58 5.04
C SER A 10 1.17 -23.42 4.85
N GLU A 11 1.70 -22.22 4.69
CA GLU A 11 0.91 -20.98 4.57
C GLU A 11 0.66 -20.61 3.11
N LEU A 12 1.60 -20.97 2.23
CA LEU A 12 1.54 -20.67 0.81
C LEU A 12 1.99 -21.89 -0.03
N PRO A 13 1.14 -22.90 -0.20
CA PRO A 13 1.52 -24.16 -0.91
C PRO A 13 2.03 -23.94 -2.33
N VAL A 14 1.62 -22.86 -3.01
CA VAL A 14 2.09 -22.51 -4.36
C VAL A 14 3.60 -22.20 -4.41
N ILE A 15 4.24 -21.94 -3.27
CA ILE A 15 5.67 -21.59 -3.22
C ILE A 15 6.57 -22.70 -3.75
N GLU A 16 6.15 -23.96 -3.68
CA GLU A 16 6.86 -25.09 -4.26
C GLU A 16 6.96 -25.01 -5.79
N LYS A 17 6.07 -24.26 -6.43
CA LYS A 17 6.00 -24.05 -7.87
C LYS A 17 6.70 -22.77 -8.33
N ILE A 18 7.22 -21.98 -7.38
CA ILE A 18 7.85 -20.69 -7.68
C ILE A 18 9.38 -20.88 -7.75
N SER A 19 9.97 -20.44 -8.84
CA SER A 19 11.43 -20.30 -8.94
C SER A 19 11.82 -18.87 -8.62
N ILE A 20 12.66 -18.67 -7.59
CA ILE A 20 13.13 -17.36 -7.16
C ILE A 20 14.64 -17.29 -7.36
N THR A 21 15.08 -16.26 -8.08
CA THR A 21 16.50 -15.95 -8.27
C THR A 21 16.80 -14.60 -7.61
N PHE A 22 17.76 -14.59 -6.68
CA PHE A 22 18.25 -13.36 -6.06
C PHE A 22 19.48 -12.86 -6.77
N HIS A 23 19.44 -11.66 -7.30
CA HIS A 23 20.58 -10.98 -7.89
C HIS A 23 21.11 -9.96 -6.88
N THR A 24 22.35 -10.16 -6.43
CA THR A 24 23.03 -9.29 -5.42
C THR A 24 24.15 -8.47 -6.03
N GLU A 25 24.53 -8.75 -7.28
CA GLU A 25 25.55 -8.00 -8.01
C GLU A 25 24.91 -6.77 -8.65
N GLU A 26 25.37 -5.58 -8.30
CA GLU A 26 24.85 -4.29 -8.79
C GLU A 26 24.76 -4.27 -10.33
N LYS A 27 25.82 -4.72 -11.01
CA LYS A 27 25.85 -4.79 -12.48
C LYS A 27 24.69 -5.61 -13.05
N LYS A 28 24.38 -6.75 -12.44
CA LYS A 28 23.29 -7.62 -12.88
C LYS A 28 21.93 -7.03 -12.58
N VAL A 29 21.78 -6.35 -11.45
CA VAL A 29 20.55 -5.62 -11.09
C VAL A 29 20.28 -4.50 -12.10
N VAL A 30 21.30 -3.68 -12.42
CA VAL A 30 21.18 -2.60 -13.40
C VAL A 30 20.83 -3.12 -14.79
N GLU A 31 21.40 -4.26 -15.22
CA GLU A 31 21.08 -4.92 -16.49
C GLU A 31 19.60 -5.37 -16.57
N LEU A 32 19.07 -5.92 -15.47
CA LEU A 32 17.72 -6.49 -15.43
C LEU A 32 16.62 -5.44 -15.13
N LEU A 33 16.97 -4.32 -14.52
CA LEU A 33 16.01 -3.29 -14.10
C LEU A 33 15.11 -2.77 -15.23
N PRO A 34 15.60 -2.47 -16.45
CA PRO A 34 14.74 -2.00 -17.54
C PRO A 34 13.64 -3.00 -17.88
N HIS A 35 13.95 -4.29 -17.93
CA HIS A 35 12.96 -5.33 -18.19
C HIS A 35 11.93 -5.44 -17.06
N ALA A 36 12.35 -5.35 -15.79
CA ALA A 36 11.44 -5.34 -14.66
C ALA A 36 10.49 -4.12 -14.72
N LEU A 37 11.01 -2.95 -15.08
CA LEU A 37 10.20 -1.74 -15.25
C LEU A 37 9.18 -1.87 -16.40
N GLU A 38 9.54 -2.49 -17.51
CA GLU A 38 8.60 -2.79 -18.59
C GLU A 38 7.45 -3.69 -18.14
N VAL A 39 7.73 -4.72 -17.34
CA VAL A 39 6.71 -5.62 -16.79
C VAL A 39 5.78 -4.87 -15.85
N TYR A 40 6.32 -4.03 -14.95
CA TYR A 40 5.52 -3.19 -14.05
C TYR A 40 4.67 -2.17 -14.81
N ASN A 41 5.24 -1.51 -15.80
CA ASN A 41 4.50 -0.54 -16.64
C ASN A 41 3.36 -1.22 -17.40
N ALA A 42 3.60 -2.40 -17.99
CA ALA A 42 2.57 -3.16 -18.68
C ALA A 42 1.46 -3.64 -17.75
N ARG A 43 1.80 -3.98 -16.50
CA ARG A 43 0.83 -4.30 -15.45
C ARG A 43 -0.05 -3.09 -15.12
N ASP A 44 0.56 -1.94 -14.88
CA ASP A 44 -0.16 -0.72 -14.48
C ASP A 44 -0.99 -0.15 -15.64
N GLU A 45 -0.52 -0.31 -16.87
CA GLU A 45 -1.28 0.07 -18.08
C GLU A 45 -2.63 -0.64 -18.17
N ARG A 46 -2.71 -1.88 -17.72
CA ARG A 46 -3.98 -2.65 -17.69
C ARG A 46 -5.02 -2.08 -16.72
N LEU A 47 -4.57 -1.32 -15.71
CA LEU A 47 -5.47 -0.61 -14.80
C LEU A 47 -5.91 0.75 -15.35
N ARG A 48 -5.23 1.27 -16.37
CA ARG A 48 -5.54 2.58 -16.95
C ARG A 48 -6.98 2.58 -17.47
N GLY A 49 -7.79 3.47 -16.93
CA GLY A 49 -9.21 3.61 -17.28
C GLY A 49 -10.16 2.71 -16.50
N LEU A 50 -9.69 1.73 -15.74
CA LEU A 50 -10.54 0.97 -14.82
C LEU A 50 -10.80 1.81 -13.57
N LYS A 51 -12.08 1.97 -13.24
CA LYS A 51 -12.55 2.79 -12.13
C LYS A 51 -13.11 1.94 -10.98
N GLU A 52 -13.22 2.52 -9.80
CA GLU A 52 -13.88 1.88 -8.66
C GLU A 52 -15.35 1.53 -8.99
N GLY A 53 -16.00 2.33 -9.83
CA GLY A 53 -17.36 2.06 -10.30
C GLY A 53 -17.50 0.82 -11.19
N ASP A 54 -16.43 0.37 -11.82
CA ASP A 54 -16.43 -0.75 -12.78
C ASP A 54 -16.25 -2.12 -12.13
N VAL A 55 -16.05 -2.15 -10.81
CA VAL A 55 -15.80 -3.40 -10.07
C VAL A 55 -16.75 -3.54 -8.88
N GLU A 56 -17.07 -4.77 -8.51
CA GLU A 56 -17.91 -5.08 -7.36
C GLU A 56 -17.08 -5.42 -6.11
N GLU A 57 -15.78 -5.66 -6.28
CA GLU A 57 -14.89 -6.12 -5.23
C GLU A 57 -13.60 -5.31 -5.22
N PHE A 58 -13.19 -4.89 -4.03
CA PHE A 58 -11.87 -4.38 -3.73
C PHE A 58 -11.03 -5.47 -3.07
N TYR A 59 -9.76 -5.17 -2.80
CA TYR A 59 -8.90 -6.11 -2.07
C TYR A 59 -8.26 -5.42 -0.89
N GLY A 60 -8.05 -6.18 0.18
CA GLY A 60 -7.34 -5.73 1.36
C GLY A 60 -5.99 -6.42 1.49
N CYS A 61 -5.08 -5.82 2.24
CA CYS A 61 -3.79 -6.41 2.57
C CYS A 61 -3.39 -6.09 4.01
N VAL A 62 -3.04 -7.13 4.76
CA VAL A 62 -2.59 -7.04 6.16
C VAL A 62 -1.17 -7.57 6.38
N LEU A 63 -0.39 -7.75 5.32
CA LEU A 63 1.01 -8.24 5.39
C LEU A 63 1.89 -7.43 6.35
N CYS A 64 1.60 -6.14 6.52
CA CYS A 64 2.37 -5.26 7.41
C CYS A 64 2.01 -5.40 8.90
N GLN A 65 1.00 -6.16 9.28
CA GLN A 65 0.54 -6.25 10.67
C GLN A 65 1.55 -6.88 11.63
N SER A 66 2.56 -7.58 11.12
CA SER A 66 3.67 -8.08 11.95
C SER A 66 4.45 -6.97 12.68
N PHE A 67 4.45 -5.75 12.14
CA PHE A 67 5.10 -4.57 12.74
C PHE A 67 4.20 -3.34 12.86
N ALA A 68 3.03 -3.35 12.22
CA ALA A 68 2.00 -2.31 12.30
C ALA A 68 0.63 -2.98 12.55
N PRO A 69 0.31 -3.42 13.78
CA PRO A 69 -0.78 -4.36 14.06
C PRO A 69 -2.17 -3.91 13.62
N THR A 70 -2.42 -2.61 13.54
CA THR A 70 -3.70 -2.06 13.10
C THR A 70 -3.72 -1.65 11.62
N HIS A 71 -2.62 -1.88 10.89
CA HIS A 71 -2.52 -1.49 9.50
C HIS A 71 -3.36 -2.39 8.60
N CYS A 72 -4.23 -1.79 7.79
CA CYS A 72 -5.02 -2.48 6.79
C CYS A 72 -5.03 -1.64 5.51
N CYS A 73 -4.38 -2.10 4.46
CA CYS A 73 -4.46 -1.47 3.15
C CYS A 73 -5.76 -1.85 2.46
N ILE A 74 -6.40 -0.87 1.83
CA ILE A 74 -7.48 -1.08 0.87
C ILE A 74 -6.94 -0.76 -0.53
N ILE A 75 -7.13 -1.68 -1.45
CA ILE A 75 -6.60 -1.65 -2.81
C ILE A 75 -7.77 -1.65 -3.79
N THR A 76 -7.87 -0.60 -4.58
CA THR A 76 -8.89 -0.45 -5.62
C THR A 76 -8.25 -0.33 -7.00
N PRO A 77 -8.99 -0.35 -8.10
CA PRO A 77 -8.43 -0.05 -9.41
C PRO A 77 -7.68 1.29 -9.48
N GLU A 78 -8.10 2.26 -8.67
CA GLU A 78 -7.54 3.62 -8.66
C GLU A 78 -6.55 3.85 -7.52
N ARG A 79 -6.40 2.89 -6.60
CA ARG A 79 -5.54 3.01 -5.42
C ARG A 79 -4.67 1.77 -5.21
N LEU A 80 -3.36 1.97 -5.23
CA LEU A 80 -2.37 0.95 -4.86
C LEU A 80 -2.34 0.75 -3.34
N ALA A 81 -1.81 -0.39 -2.90
CA ALA A 81 -1.35 -0.54 -1.52
C ALA A 81 -0.31 0.56 -1.17
N ASN A 82 -0.23 0.95 0.10
CA ASN A 82 0.69 2.00 0.55
C ASN A 82 2.17 1.70 0.26
N CYS A 83 2.54 0.43 0.13
CA CYS A 83 3.88 0.02 -0.30
C CYS A 83 4.16 0.30 -1.79
N GLY A 84 3.14 0.57 -2.61
CA GLY A 84 3.26 0.74 -4.06
C GLY A 84 3.48 -0.55 -4.85
N ALA A 85 3.62 -1.69 -4.19
CA ALA A 85 3.97 -2.96 -4.84
C ALA A 85 2.75 -3.77 -5.32
N ILE A 86 1.59 -3.57 -4.71
CA ILE A 86 0.39 -4.38 -4.94
C ILE A 86 -0.70 -3.49 -5.53
N ASN A 87 -1.12 -3.80 -6.73
CA ASN A 87 -2.27 -3.17 -7.36
C ASN A 87 -3.52 -4.08 -7.29
N TRP A 88 -4.64 -3.60 -7.83
CA TRP A 88 -5.91 -4.33 -7.78
C TRP A 88 -5.86 -5.70 -8.47
N PHE A 89 -5.13 -5.84 -9.60
CA PHE A 89 -4.97 -7.13 -10.27
C PHE A 89 -4.10 -8.09 -9.46
N ASP A 90 -3.07 -7.58 -8.79
CA ASP A 90 -2.22 -8.38 -7.90
C ASP A 90 -3.02 -8.88 -6.71
N GLY A 91 -3.83 -8.00 -6.08
CA GLY A 91 -4.73 -8.35 -4.99
C GLY A 91 -5.72 -9.44 -5.41
N ARG A 92 -6.35 -9.29 -6.59
CA ARG A 92 -7.26 -10.27 -7.14
C ARG A 92 -6.60 -11.63 -7.40
N ALA A 93 -5.40 -11.62 -7.94
CA ALA A 93 -4.65 -12.83 -8.22
C ALA A 93 -4.25 -13.56 -6.93
N ALA A 94 -3.75 -12.82 -5.95
CA ALA A 94 -3.37 -13.38 -4.65
C ALA A 94 -4.58 -13.98 -3.91
N TYR A 95 -5.69 -13.26 -3.85
CA TYR A 95 -6.93 -13.76 -3.22
C TYR A 95 -7.46 -15.03 -3.90
N LYS A 96 -7.39 -15.12 -5.23
CA LYS A 96 -7.80 -16.34 -5.95
C LYS A 96 -6.90 -17.54 -5.68
N LEU A 97 -5.63 -17.31 -5.40
CA LEU A 97 -4.67 -18.38 -5.07
C LEU A 97 -4.81 -18.85 -3.63
N ASP A 98 -5.05 -17.92 -2.72
CA ASP A 98 -5.15 -18.17 -1.28
C ASP A 98 -6.20 -17.25 -0.65
N PRO A 99 -7.49 -17.67 -0.63
CA PRO A 99 -8.58 -16.86 -0.07
C PRO A 99 -8.47 -16.62 1.44
N GLU A 100 -7.76 -17.47 2.16
CA GLU A 100 -7.52 -17.34 3.61
C GLU A 100 -6.22 -16.61 3.94
N GLY A 101 -5.52 -16.13 2.91
CA GLY A 101 -4.23 -15.46 3.04
C GLY A 101 -4.35 -14.00 3.52
N PRO A 102 -3.19 -13.33 3.64
CA PRO A 102 -3.13 -11.95 4.13
C PRO A 102 -3.65 -10.91 3.13
N ILE A 103 -3.97 -11.33 1.90
CA ILE A 103 -4.63 -10.51 0.89
C ILE A 103 -6.02 -11.11 0.67
N PHE A 104 -7.05 -10.32 0.92
CA PHE A 104 -8.44 -10.79 1.00
C PHE A 104 -9.36 -9.93 0.12
N GLY A 105 -10.51 -10.51 -0.27
CA GLY A 105 -11.56 -9.82 -1.02
C GLY A 105 -12.40 -8.94 -0.10
N ILE A 106 -12.82 -7.80 -0.62
CA ILE A 106 -13.68 -6.83 0.06
C ILE A 106 -14.88 -6.56 -0.84
N PRO A 107 -16.08 -7.07 -0.52
CA PRO A 107 -17.29 -6.63 -1.20
C PRO A 107 -17.41 -5.11 -1.09
N LYS A 108 -17.45 -4.41 -2.21
CA LYS A 108 -17.43 -2.94 -2.25
C LYS A 108 -18.53 -2.32 -1.38
N GLY A 109 -19.73 -2.90 -1.44
CA GLY A 109 -20.88 -2.39 -0.72
C GLY A 109 -21.41 -1.08 -1.29
N GLU A 110 -22.09 -0.30 -0.46
CA GLU A 110 -22.70 0.97 -0.83
C GLU A 110 -21.66 2.11 -0.81
N LEU A 111 -21.73 2.99 -1.81
CA LEU A 111 -20.95 4.22 -1.84
C LEU A 111 -21.62 5.28 -0.93
N LEU A 112 -21.02 5.54 0.22
CA LEU A 112 -21.55 6.42 1.26
C LEU A 112 -21.18 7.90 1.01
N ASP A 113 -19.97 8.16 0.58
CA ASP A 113 -19.47 9.51 0.23
C ASP A 113 -18.65 9.46 -1.08
N PRO A 114 -19.26 9.91 -2.21
CA PRO A 114 -18.56 9.91 -3.50
C PRO A 114 -17.35 10.84 -3.56
N ALA A 115 -17.35 11.93 -2.80
CA ALA A 115 -16.26 12.91 -2.84
C ALA A 115 -15.00 12.37 -2.15
N ARG A 116 -15.18 11.58 -1.08
CA ARG A 116 -14.09 10.99 -0.32
C ARG A 116 -13.78 9.54 -0.69
N GLY A 117 -14.66 8.89 -1.46
CA GLY A 117 -14.53 7.46 -1.76
C GLY A 117 -14.77 6.59 -0.53
N GLU A 118 -15.85 6.86 0.21
CA GLU A 118 -16.24 6.06 1.38
C GLU A 118 -17.21 4.96 0.94
N TYR A 119 -16.86 3.70 1.22
CA TYR A 119 -17.66 2.53 0.89
C TYR A 119 -17.96 1.69 2.14
N SER A 120 -19.19 1.23 2.26
CA SER A 120 -19.64 0.47 3.44
C SER A 120 -18.87 -0.84 3.64
N GLY A 121 -18.55 -1.56 2.57
CA GLY A 121 -17.77 -2.80 2.65
C GLY A 121 -16.32 -2.54 3.07
N ALA A 122 -15.70 -1.48 2.56
CA ALA A 122 -14.35 -1.09 2.97
C ALA A 122 -14.32 -0.69 4.47
N ASN A 123 -15.32 0.04 4.95
CA ASN A 123 -15.45 0.40 6.36
C ASN A 123 -15.58 -0.84 7.26
N GLN A 124 -16.40 -1.81 6.87
CA GLN A 124 -16.58 -3.04 7.63
C GLN A 124 -15.26 -3.81 7.77
N GLU A 125 -14.55 -4.03 6.68
CA GLU A 125 -13.28 -4.77 6.69
C GLU A 125 -12.18 -4.02 7.45
N VAL A 126 -12.10 -2.71 7.31
CA VAL A 126 -11.13 -1.90 8.06
C VAL A 126 -11.43 -1.99 9.56
N ALA A 127 -12.69 -1.91 9.99
CA ALA A 127 -13.05 -2.04 11.39
C ALA A 127 -12.63 -3.39 11.96
N GLU A 128 -12.88 -4.47 11.25
CA GLU A 128 -12.51 -5.82 11.65
C GLU A 128 -11.00 -6.02 11.66
N ARG A 129 -10.33 -5.75 10.53
CA ARG A 129 -8.90 -6.03 10.33
C ARG A 129 -7.95 -5.09 11.06
N SER A 130 -8.42 -3.91 11.45
CA SER A 130 -7.65 -3.00 12.30
C SER A 130 -7.81 -3.26 13.80
N LEU A 131 -8.43 -4.37 14.18
CA LEU A 131 -8.74 -4.70 15.59
C LEU A 131 -9.65 -3.64 16.26
N GLY A 132 -10.52 -3.03 15.49
CA GLY A 132 -11.43 -1.97 15.95
C GLY A 132 -10.76 -0.60 16.14
N ALA A 133 -9.52 -0.43 15.69
CA ALA A 133 -8.84 0.87 15.79
C ALA A 133 -9.46 1.93 14.88
N TYR A 134 -10.12 1.51 13.80
CA TYR A 134 -10.74 2.38 12.80
C TYR A 134 -12.12 1.84 12.43
N ASP A 135 -13.06 2.74 12.14
CA ASP A 135 -14.43 2.41 11.76
C ASP A 135 -14.80 2.82 10.32
N ARG A 136 -13.92 3.56 9.65
CA ARG A 136 -14.14 4.05 8.30
C ARG A 136 -12.85 4.28 7.53
N VAL A 137 -12.96 4.39 6.20
CA VAL A 137 -11.84 4.73 5.31
C VAL A 137 -12.30 5.63 4.16
N TYR A 138 -11.48 6.65 3.84
CA TYR A 138 -11.67 7.53 2.71
C TYR A 138 -10.62 7.22 1.63
N LEU A 139 -11.02 6.53 0.57
CA LEU A 139 -10.10 5.99 -0.43
C LEU A 139 -9.46 7.05 -1.32
N HIS A 140 -10.08 8.22 -1.44
CA HIS A 140 -9.58 9.31 -2.26
C HIS A 140 -8.66 10.28 -1.52
N SER A 141 -8.39 10.04 -0.23
CA SER A 141 -7.47 10.84 0.56
C SER A 141 -6.30 10.01 1.08
N ALA A 142 -5.09 10.58 1.04
CA ALA A 142 -3.93 10.05 1.73
C ALA A 142 -3.78 10.61 3.16
N PHE A 143 -4.58 11.60 3.55
CA PHE A 143 -4.42 12.39 4.77
C PHE A 143 -5.62 12.34 5.72
N GLU A 144 -6.78 11.87 5.24
CA GLU A 144 -7.98 11.67 6.04
C GLU A 144 -8.22 10.19 6.34
N HIS A 145 -8.96 9.92 7.39
CA HIS A 145 -9.24 8.60 7.98
C HIS A 145 -9.48 7.44 7.01
N PRO A 146 -9.08 6.28 7.42
CA PRO A 146 -7.93 5.92 8.22
C PRO A 146 -6.79 5.51 7.32
N HIS A 147 -5.83 6.37 7.14
CA HIS A 147 -4.58 5.98 6.54
C HIS A 147 -3.62 5.56 7.63
N THR A 148 -3.45 4.27 7.80
CA THR A 148 -2.38 3.76 8.64
C THR A 148 -1.11 3.67 7.81
N SER A 149 -0.03 4.27 8.28
CA SER A 149 1.28 4.10 7.66
C SER A 149 1.89 2.78 8.09
N CYS A 150 2.34 1.98 7.11
CA CYS A 150 3.22 0.85 7.40
C CYS A 150 4.60 1.35 7.86
N GLY A 151 5.46 0.48 8.37
CA GLY A 151 6.83 0.84 8.77
C GLY A 151 7.86 0.78 7.64
N CYS A 152 7.49 0.38 6.43
CA CYS A 152 8.41 0.16 5.31
C CYS A 152 8.52 1.32 4.33
N PHE A 153 7.96 2.46 4.64
CA PHE A 153 7.99 3.64 3.77
C PHE A 153 9.38 4.26 3.64
N GLN A 154 9.65 4.84 2.49
CA GLN A 154 10.88 5.56 2.18
C GLN A 154 10.69 7.08 2.12
N SER A 155 9.44 7.52 2.12
CA SER A 155 9.05 8.92 2.06
C SER A 155 7.84 9.19 2.92
N ILE A 156 7.67 10.45 3.30
CA ILE A 156 6.49 10.93 4.02
C ILE A 156 5.88 12.05 3.19
N CYS A 157 4.59 11.89 2.89
CA CYS A 157 3.75 12.97 2.40
C CYS A 157 3.11 13.67 3.60
N PHE A 158 3.06 15.00 3.60
CA PHE A 158 2.48 15.80 4.67
C PHE A 158 1.79 17.05 4.11
N TYR A 159 0.69 17.42 4.73
CA TYR A 159 -0.06 18.60 4.37
C TYR A 159 0.50 19.85 5.05
N ILE A 160 0.50 20.96 4.35
CA ILE A 160 0.98 22.26 4.81
C ILE A 160 -0.21 23.23 4.71
N PRO A 161 -1.00 23.37 5.81
CA PRO A 161 -2.25 24.13 5.77
C PRO A 161 -2.06 25.62 5.48
N GLU A 162 -0.91 26.20 5.81
CA GLU A 162 -0.60 27.62 5.60
C GLU A 162 -0.62 28.02 4.11
N VAL A 163 -0.39 27.08 3.23
CA VAL A 163 -0.30 27.32 1.78
C VAL A 163 -1.21 26.39 0.97
N ASP A 164 -2.07 25.63 1.64
CA ASP A 164 -2.96 24.63 1.04
C ASP A 164 -2.24 23.73 0.06
N ALA A 165 -1.12 23.18 0.50
CA ALA A 165 -0.25 22.33 -0.31
C ALA A 165 0.20 21.10 0.47
N PHE A 166 0.83 20.16 -0.20
CA PHE A 166 1.51 19.06 0.44
C PHE A 166 2.98 19.01 0.07
N GLY A 167 3.78 18.52 1.01
CA GLY A 167 5.19 18.25 0.83
C GLY A 167 5.49 16.76 0.82
N ILE A 168 6.57 16.39 0.17
CA ILE A 168 7.08 15.00 0.21
C ILE A 168 8.55 15.08 0.61
N VAL A 169 8.92 14.30 1.62
CA VAL A 169 10.31 14.18 2.07
C VAL A 169 10.78 12.73 1.96
N HIS A 170 11.96 12.53 1.39
CA HIS A 170 12.60 11.22 1.31
C HIS A 170 13.44 10.94 2.55
N ARG A 171 13.58 9.67 2.94
CA ARG A 171 14.33 9.23 4.13
C ARG A 171 15.80 9.66 4.15
N ASP A 172 16.42 9.85 2.98
CA ASP A 172 17.82 10.26 2.86
C ASP A 172 18.00 11.78 2.94
N PHE A 173 16.90 12.55 3.07
CA PHE A 173 17.00 13.98 3.27
C PHE A 173 17.61 14.30 4.65
N VAL A 174 18.67 15.09 4.63
CA VAL A 174 19.37 15.54 5.82
C VAL A 174 19.02 17.01 6.07
N GLY A 175 18.40 17.28 7.21
CA GLY A 175 17.97 18.62 7.57
C GLY A 175 16.54 18.67 8.07
N GLU A 176 16.02 19.88 8.19
CA GLU A 176 14.62 20.13 8.56
C GLU A 176 13.80 20.40 7.30
N THR A 177 12.56 19.89 7.30
CA THR A 177 11.58 20.18 6.27
C THR A 177 11.00 21.58 6.46
N VAL A 178 10.17 22.01 5.53
CA VAL A 178 9.46 23.31 5.62
C VAL A 178 8.55 23.44 6.85
N VAL A 179 8.21 22.32 7.48
CA VAL A 179 7.45 22.30 8.75
C VAL A 179 8.36 22.26 9.99
N GLY A 180 9.67 22.47 9.83
CA GLY A 180 10.63 22.53 10.93
C GLY A 180 10.95 21.20 11.59
N LEU A 181 10.67 20.07 10.94
CA LEU A 181 10.93 18.73 11.46
C LEU A 181 11.87 17.95 10.53
N PRO A 182 12.83 17.20 11.06
CA PRO A 182 13.61 16.25 10.28
C PRO A 182 12.79 15.00 9.95
N PHE A 183 13.15 14.28 8.87
CA PHE A 183 12.49 13.06 8.46
C PHE A 183 12.34 12.03 9.61
N SER A 184 13.40 11.82 10.39
CA SER A 184 13.39 10.85 11.50
C SER A 184 12.32 11.16 12.55
N ARG A 185 12.08 12.42 12.83
CA ARG A 185 11.04 12.85 13.77
C ARG A 185 9.65 12.59 13.20
N MET A 186 9.43 12.95 11.93
CA MET A 186 8.18 12.70 11.22
C MET A 186 7.90 11.19 11.12
N ALA A 187 8.91 10.40 10.77
CA ALA A 187 8.81 8.95 10.69
C ALA A 187 8.41 8.32 12.03
N GLY A 188 8.96 8.79 13.13
CA GLY A 188 8.63 8.31 14.47
C GLY A 188 7.17 8.55 14.86
N THR A 189 6.52 9.57 14.29
CA THR A 189 5.10 9.85 14.55
C THR A 189 4.16 9.11 13.60
N THR A 190 4.56 8.82 12.37
CA THR A 190 3.69 8.23 11.33
C THR A 190 3.83 6.73 11.16
N SER A 191 4.86 6.08 11.74
CA SER A 191 5.12 4.65 11.58
C SER A 191 4.35 3.76 12.56
N GLY A 192 4.35 2.47 12.30
CA GLY A 192 3.84 1.45 13.23
C GLY A 192 2.32 1.39 13.32
N GLY A 193 1.61 1.66 12.22
CA GLY A 193 0.15 1.64 12.18
C GLY A 193 -0.51 2.87 12.82
N LYS A 194 0.27 3.86 13.23
CA LYS A 194 -0.27 5.11 13.72
C LYS A 194 -0.93 5.88 12.59
N GLN A 195 -2.08 6.43 12.90
CA GLN A 195 -2.73 7.40 12.06
C GLN A 195 -2.38 8.79 12.58
N VAL A 196 -1.87 9.62 11.70
CA VAL A 196 -1.59 11.02 11.97
C VAL A 196 -2.30 11.84 10.91
N GLU A 197 -3.23 12.66 11.32
CA GLU A 197 -3.95 13.55 10.42
C GLU A 197 -2.95 14.46 9.68
N GLY A 198 -3.13 14.59 8.38
CA GLY A 198 -2.27 15.42 7.54
C GLY A 198 -0.88 14.84 7.24
N SER A 199 -0.62 13.56 7.56
CA SER A 199 0.68 12.94 7.27
C SER A 199 0.52 11.45 6.96
N CYS A 200 1.25 10.97 5.95
CA CYS A 200 1.24 9.55 5.55
C CYS A 200 2.62 9.09 5.07
N GLY A 201 3.11 7.97 5.61
CA GLY A 201 4.31 7.32 5.11
C GLY A 201 3.99 6.51 3.85
N MET A 202 4.79 6.70 2.80
CA MET A 202 4.59 6.05 1.49
C MET A 202 5.89 5.49 0.94
N ALA A 203 5.77 4.40 0.18
CA ALA A 203 6.89 3.89 -0.62
C ALA A 203 7.19 4.86 -1.78
N LEU A 204 8.46 4.96 -2.13
CA LEU A 204 8.89 5.84 -3.22
C LEU A 204 8.30 5.41 -4.57
N GLU A 205 8.10 4.11 -4.77
CA GLU A 205 7.46 3.52 -5.94
C GLU A 205 6.02 4.02 -6.11
N LEU A 206 5.26 4.11 -5.02
CA LEU A 206 3.92 4.67 -5.06
C LEU A 206 3.94 6.13 -5.49
N ILE A 207 4.82 6.95 -4.88
CA ILE A 207 4.94 8.37 -5.20
C ILE A 207 5.35 8.62 -6.66
N ARG A 208 6.20 7.76 -7.22
CA ARG A 208 6.63 7.82 -8.63
C ARG A 208 5.63 7.22 -9.61
N SER A 209 4.59 6.57 -9.13
CA SER A 209 3.60 5.92 -9.99
C SER A 209 2.68 6.93 -10.65
N PRO A 210 2.13 6.63 -11.84
CA PRO A 210 1.13 7.46 -12.49
C PRO A 210 -0.18 7.60 -11.68
N LYS A 211 -0.40 6.72 -10.71
CA LYS A 211 -1.57 6.74 -9.83
C LYS A 211 -1.47 7.78 -8.72
N PHE A 212 -0.27 8.17 -8.32
CA PHE A 212 -0.06 9.21 -7.33
C PHE A 212 -0.24 10.61 -7.90
#